data_13c4d9f955773540e949700b6a661920
#
_entry.id   13c4d9f955773540e949700b6a661920
#
_cell.length_a   1.000
_cell.length_b   1.000
_cell.length_c   1.000
_cell.angle_alpha   90.00
_cell.angle_beta   90.00
_cell.angle_gamma   90.00
#
_symmetry.space_group_name_H-M   'P 1'
#
loop_
_entity.id
_entity.type
_entity.pdbx_description
1 polymer ?
#
loop_
_entity_poly.entity_id
_entity_poly.type
_entity_poly.pdbx_seq_one_letter_code
_entity_poly.pdbx_strand_id
1 'polypeptide(L)'
;MRTNSRRRSAAEILVRKPTDETKRTSNQLLKRALAESGVARSCALCGLDGAWQGCPLPLEVDHIDGDWRNNRLDNLRLLCPNCHSSTDTYRGRKRRPHRADRQPR
;
A
#
# COMPACT_ATOMS: atom_id res chain seq x y z
N MET A 1 18.54 21.39 -14.73
CA MET A 1 18.08 21.02 -14.81
C MET A 1 17.60 20.36 -14.80
N ARG A 2 17.40 20.09 -14.82
CA ARG A 2 16.91 19.43 -14.70
C ARG A 2 16.58 18.60 -15.09
N THR A 3 16.55 18.01 -15.00
CA THR A 3 16.35 17.16 -15.27
C THR A 3 15.48 16.66 -15.65
N ASN A 4 15.46 16.64 -15.89
CA ASN A 4 14.65 16.23 -16.21
C ASN A 4 14.09 15.14 -16.29
N SER A 5 14.00 15.11 -15.52
CA SER A 5 13.47 13.80 -15.59
C SER A 5 11.98 13.82 -15.72
N ARG A 6 11.48 12.94 -16.51
CA ARG A 6 10.08 12.91 -16.79
C ARG A 6 9.30 12.32 -15.62
N ARG A 7 8.20 12.96 -15.26
CA ARG A 7 7.34 12.43 -14.23
C ARG A 7 6.59 11.22 -14.77
N ARG A 8 6.67 10.12 -14.06
CA ARG A 8 5.99 8.90 -14.49
C ARG A 8 4.50 9.02 -14.22
N SER A 9 3.70 8.47 -15.15
CA SER A 9 2.26 8.45 -14.99
C SER A 9 1.86 7.34 -14.01
N ALA A 10 0.62 7.42 -13.54
CA ALA A 10 0.09 6.36 -12.69
C ALA A 10 0.17 5.00 -13.39
N ALA A 11 -0.14 4.95 -14.69
CA ALA A 11 -0.09 3.69 -15.41
C ALA A 11 1.30 3.11 -15.47
N GLU A 12 2.32 3.95 -15.51
CA GLU A 12 3.71 3.49 -15.52
C GLU A 12 4.16 2.99 -14.15
N ILE A 13 3.57 3.51 -13.09
CA ILE A 13 3.96 3.17 -11.73
C ILE A 13 3.23 1.92 -11.25
N LEU A 14 1.94 1.80 -11.59
CA LEU A 14 1.09 0.73 -11.06
C LEU A 14 1.21 -0.52 -11.91
N VAL A 15 2.39 -1.12 -11.86
CA VAL A 15 2.72 -2.29 -12.66
C VAL A 15 3.40 -3.33 -11.78
N ARG A 16 3.43 -4.55 -12.27
CA ARG A 16 4.19 -5.60 -11.60
C ARG A 16 5.64 -5.49 -12.06
N LYS A 17 6.54 -5.38 -11.11
CA LYS A 17 7.96 -5.30 -11.42
C LYS A 17 8.52 -6.71 -11.65
N PRO A 18 9.65 -6.82 -12.38
CA PRO A 18 10.28 -8.12 -12.59
C PRO A 18 10.68 -8.79 -11.29
N THR A 19 10.71 -10.10 -11.31
CA THR A 19 11.04 -10.86 -10.10
C THR A 19 12.47 -10.64 -9.62
N ASP A 20 13.35 -10.15 -10.51
CA ASP A 20 14.72 -9.85 -10.10
C ASP A 20 14.91 -8.41 -9.68
N GLU A 21 13.84 -7.63 -9.63
CA GLU A 21 13.93 -6.24 -9.20
C GLU A 21 14.29 -6.16 -7.72
N THR A 22 15.25 -5.32 -7.39
CA THR A 22 15.71 -5.16 -6.02
C THR A 22 15.30 -3.83 -5.39
N LYS A 23 14.77 -2.90 -6.18
CA LYS A 23 14.40 -1.58 -5.66
C LYS A 23 12.90 -1.47 -5.52
N ARG A 24 12.47 -1.06 -4.33
CA ARG A 24 11.05 -0.83 -4.09
C ARG A 24 10.63 0.51 -4.65
N THR A 25 9.39 0.57 -5.10
CA THR A 25 8.76 1.84 -5.43
C THR A 25 8.38 2.53 -4.12
N SER A 26 8.69 3.82 -4.00
CA SER A 26 8.43 4.53 -2.74
C SER A 26 6.94 4.62 -2.47
N ASN A 27 6.59 4.67 -1.17
CA ASN A 27 5.19 4.82 -0.79
C ASN A 27 4.59 6.12 -1.28
N GLN A 28 5.38 7.20 -1.30
CA GLN A 28 4.87 8.46 -1.79
C GLN A 28 4.46 8.37 -3.25
N LEU A 29 5.29 7.71 -4.04
CA LEU A 29 5.00 7.55 -5.45
C LEU A 29 3.76 6.69 -5.66
N LEU A 30 3.65 5.60 -4.90
CA LEU A 30 2.48 4.73 -4.98
C LEU A 30 1.22 5.46 -4.56
N LYS A 31 1.28 6.25 -3.50
CA LYS A 31 0.11 7.02 -3.05
C LYS A 31 -0.33 8.02 -4.11
N ARG A 32 0.62 8.68 -4.75
CA ARG A 32 0.27 9.62 -5.81
C ARG A 32 -0.41 8.89 -6.96
N ALA A 33 0.14 7.75 -7.36
CA ALA A 33 -0.41 6.97 -8.46
C ALA A 33 -1.82 6.49 -8.14
N LEU A 34 -2.04 6.04 -6.90
CA LEU A 34 -3.37 5.61 -6.47
C LEU A 34 -4.36 6.75 -6.50
N ALA A 35 -3.95 7.92 -6.01
CA ALA A 35 -4.82 9.08 -6.03
C ALA A 35 -5.20 9.49 -7.46
N GLU A 36 -4.23 9.46 -8.36
CA GLU A 36 -4.47 9.80 -9.75
C GLU A 36 -5.36 8.77 -10.43
N SER A 37 -5.42 7.57 -9.90
CA SER A 37 -6.28 6.51 -10.42
C SER A 37 -7.66 6.51 -9.79
N GLY A 38 -7.95 7.48 -8.93
CA GLY A 38 -9.28 7.62 -8.35
C GLY A 38 -9.50 6.84 -7.06
N VAL A 39 -8.44 6.31 -6.45
CA VAL A 39 -8.58 5.57 -5.20
C VAL A 39 -8.86 6.55 -4.07
N ALA A 40 -9.89 6.28 -3.28
CA ALA A 40 -10.26 7.14 -2.17
C ALA A 40 -9.17 7.18 -1.12
N ARG A 41 -8.99 8.36 -0.52
CA ARG A 41 -7.96 8.55 0.48
C ARG A 41 -8.49 8.17 1.85
N SER A 42 -8.72 6.90 2.02
CA SER A 42 -9.26 6.38 3.28
C SER A 42 -8.80 4.94 3.44
N CYS A 43 -8.80 4.47 4.69
CA CYS A 43 -8.44 3.09 4.97
C CYS A 43 -9.46 2.15 4.32
N ALA A 44 -8.97 1.19 3.55
CA ALA A 44 -9.85 0.28 2.84
C ALA A 44 -10.61 -0.66 3.77
N LEU A 45 -10.11 -0.85 4.99
CA LEU A 45 -10.73 -1.78 5.92
C LEU A 45 -11.64 -1.12 6.93
N CYS A 46 -11.23 0.02 7.51
CA CYS A 46 -12.04 0.66 8.54
C CYS A 46 -12.59 2.02 8.15
N GLY A 47 -12.20 2.54 6.99
CA GLY A 47 -12.76 3.79 6.51
C GLY A 47 -12.13 5.06 7.07
N LEU A 48 -11.11 4.94 7.91
CA LEU A 48 -10.46 6.10 8.48
C LEU A 48 -9.83 6.94 7.37
N ASP A 49 -10.05 8.24 7.39
CA ASP A 49 -9.71 9.09 6.26
C ASP A 49 -8.42 9.90 6.44
N GLY A 50 -7.49 9.38 7.23
CA GLY A 50 -6.19 10.03 7.38
C GLY A 50 -6.09 10.91 8.60
N ALA A 51 -7.11 10.92 9.45
CA ALA A 51 -7.07 11.64 10.72
C ALA A 51 -7.68 10.78 11.81
N TRP A 52 -7.16 10.93 13.00
CA TRP A 52 -7.66 10.19 14.14
C TRP A 52 -7.63 11.10 15.35
N GLN A 53 -8.81 11.32 15.93
CA GLN A 53 -8.94 12.20 17.09
C GLN A 53 -8.31 13.57 16.84
N GLY A 54 -8.54 14.12 15.65
CA GLY A 54 -8.04 15.43 15.31
C GLY A 54 -6.58 15.51 14.92
N CYS A 55 -5.87 14.39 14.95
CA CYS A 55 -4.44 14.36 14.59
C CYS A 55 -4.25 13.69 13.24
N PRO A 56 -3.31 14.17 12.42
CA PRO A 56 -3.01 13.50 11.16
C PRO A 56 -2.54 12.07 11.43
N LEU A 57 -3.03 11.15 10.63
CA LEU A 57 -2.62 9.77 10.73
C LEU A 57 -2.38 9.28 9.30
N PRO A 58 -1.13 9.18 8.86
CA PRO A 58 -0.87 8.85 7.46
C PRO A 58 -1.35 7.45 7.12
N LEU A 59 -1.97 7.33 5.96
CA LEU A 59 -2.34 6.04 5.44
C LEU A 59 -1.11 5.38 4.83
N GLU A 60 -1.07 4.06 4.86
CA GLU A 60 0.04 3.30 4.34
C GLU A 60 -0.41 2.45 3.17
N VAL A 61 0.50 2.22 2.22
CA VAL A 61 0.19 1.38 1.07
C VAL A 61 0.41 -0.08 1.47
N ASP A 62 -0.59 -0.89 1.22
CA ASP A 62 -0.54 -2.33 1.50
C ASP A 62 -0.57 -3.10 0.20
N HIS A 63 0.36 -4.04 0.06
CA HIS A 63 0.36 -4.99 -1.06
C HIS A 63 -0.47 -6.19 -0.62
N ILE A 64 -1.63 -6.36 -1.21
CA ILE A 64 -2.60 -7.35 -0.73
C ILE A 64 -1.99 -8.75 -0.69
N ASP A 65 -1.19 -9.11 -1.69
CA ASP A 65 -0.55 -10.42 -1.73
C ASP A 65 0.80 -10.47 -0.99
N GLY A 66 1.22 -9.35 -0.39
CA GLY A 66 2.49 -9.30 0.33
C GLY A 66 3.71 -9.12 -0.56
N ASP A 67 3.54 -9.01 -1.85
CA ASP A 67 4.65 -8.91 -2.79
C ASP A 67 4.86 -7.44 -3.18
N TRP A 68 5.90 -6.83 -2.65
CA TRP A 68 6.17 -5.41 -2.92
C TRP A 68 6.49 -5.12 -4.38
N ARG A 69 6.78 -6.14 -5.16
CA ARG A 69 7.01 -5.98 -6.59
C ARG A 69 5.72 -5.89 -7.38
N ASN A 70 4.63 -6.33 -6.81
CA ASN A 70 3.34 -6.32 -7.51
C ASN A 70 2.59 -5.05 -7.17
N ASN A 71 2.88 -4.00 -7.93
CA ASN A 71 2.27 -2.68 -7.72
C ASN A 71 1.05 -2.47 -8.60
N ARG A 72 0.43 -3.52 -9.10
CA ARG A 72 -0.78 -3.38 -9.90
C ARG A 72 -1.88 -2.78 -9.06
N LEU A 73 -2.71 -1.99 -9.71
CA LEU A 73 -3.78 -1.29 -9.02
C LEU A 73 -4.65 -2.22 -8.18
N ASP A 74 -4.95 -3.41 -8.72
CA ASP A 74 -5.82 -4.36 -8.03
C ASP A 74 -5.14 -5.07 -6.87
N ASN A 75 -3.84 -4.85 -6.67
CA ASN A 75 -3.10 -5.45 -5.56
C ASN A 75 -2.73 -4.44 -4.49
N LEU A 76 -3.11 -3.19 -4.64
CA LEU A 76 -2.75 -2.15 -3.69
C LEU A 76 -3.98 -1.59 -3.02
N ARG A 77 -3.81 -1.20 -1.77
CA ARG A 77 -4.86 -0.50 -1.04
C ARG A 77 -4.21 0.38 -0.01
N LEU A 78 -4.95 1.36 0.49
CA LEU A 78 -4.49 2.23 1.56
C LEU A 78 -5.08 1.74 2.86
N LEU A 79 -4.25 1.65 3.89
CA LEU A 79 -4.69 1.20 5.21
C LEU A 79 -4.14 2.15 6.26
N CYS A 80 -4.90 2.35 7.32
CA CYS A 80 -4.36 3.05 8.48
C CYS A 80 -3.34 2.13 9.16
N PRO A 81 -2.46 2.70 9.99
CA PRO A 81 -1.41 1.87 10.61
C PRO A 81 -1.94 0.69 11.41
N ASN A 82 -3.07 0.88 12.10
CA ASN A 82 -3.63 -0.22 12.90
C ASN A 82 -4.10 -1.36 12.01
N CYS A 83 -4.84 -1.06 10.95
CA CYS A 83 -5.31 -2.10 10.06
C CYS A 83 -4.15 -2.74 9.30
N HIS A 84 -3.18 -1.92 8.91
CA HIS A 84 -2.04 -2.44 8.16
C HIS A 84 -1.25 -3.45 8.99
N SER A 85 -0.97 -3.13 10.24
CA SER A 85 -0.18 -4.01 11.09
C SER A 85 -0.89 -5.32 11.42
N SER A 86 -2.20 -5.37 11.25
CA SER A 86 -2.96 -6.57 11.57
C SER A 86 -3.18 -7.48 10.35
N THR A 87 -2.67 -7.12 9.18
CA THR A 87 -2.84 -7.96 8.00
C THR A 87 -1.86 -9.14 8.02
N ASP A 88 -2.23 -10.20 7.34
CA ASP A 88 -1.38 -11.39 7.26
C ASP A 88 -0.10 -11.13 6.49
N THR A 89 -0.09 -10.15 5.62
CA THR A 89 1.05 -9.88 4.74
C THR A 89 1.83 -8.65 5.15
N TYR A 90 1.59 -8.13 6.36
CA TYR A 90 2.26 -6.93 6.81
C TYR A 90 3.78 -7.10 6.73
N ARG A 91 4.43 -6.17 6.05
CA ARG A 91 5.88 -6.15 5.85
C ARG A 91 6.39 -7.46 5.24
N GLY A 92 5.61 -8.02 4.33
CA GLY A 92 6.02 -9.25 3.67
C GLY A 92 5.89 -10.49 4.51
N ARG A 93 5.26 -10.40 5.68
CA ARG A 93 5.05 -11.54 6.55
C ARG A 93 4.15 -12.55 5.84
N LYS A 94 4.55 -13.80 5.91
CA LYS A 94 3.73 -14.83 5.33
C LYS A 94 2.55 -15.12 6.21
N ARG A 95 1.46 -15.53 5.57
CA ARG A 95 0.27 -15.90 6.28
C ARG A 95 0.54 -17.06 7.20
N ARG A 96 0.07 -16.96 8.42
CA ARG A 96 0.27 -18.02 9.39
C ARG A 96 -0.98 -18.83 9.53
N PRO A 97 -0.89 -20.13 9.38
CA PRO A 97 -2.09 -20.95 9.41
C PRO A 97 -2.79 -20.94 10.75
N HIS A 98 -2.09 -20.83 11.84
CA HIS A 98 -2.76 -20.93 13.11
C HIS A 98 -3.37 -19.67 13.59
N ARG A 99 -3.38 -18.68 12.77
CA ARG A 99 -3.94 -17.44 13.19
C ARG A 99 -5.32 -17.57 13.68
N ALA A 100 -5.98 -18.62 13.31
CA ALA A 100 -7.33 -18.81 13.78
C ALA A 100 -7.43 -18.83 15.27
N ASP A 101 -6.39 -19.25 15.93
CA ASP A 101 -6.46 -19.31 17.33
C ASP A 101 -6.30 -18.01 18.00
N ARG A 102 -6.02 -17.06 17.30
CA ARG A 102 -5.92 -15.83 17.91
C ARG A 102 -7.09 -15.25 17.98
N GLN A 103 -7.57 -15.35 18.00
CA GLN A 103 -8.63 -14.87 18.01
C GLN A 103 -9.08 -13.98 17.94
N PRO A 104 -9.53 -13.79 17.71
CA PRO A 104 -10.01 -12.68 17.62
C PRO A 104 -10.43 -12.06 18.64
N ARG A 105 -10.51 -11.76 18.91
CA ARG A 105 -10.99 -11.16 19.69
C ARG A 105 -11.73 -10.58 19.60
#